data_9e20bdb9150afa68cd940a134a3b90d1
#
_entry.id   9e20bdb9150afa68cd940a134a3b90d1
#
_cell.length_a   1.000
_cell.length_b   1.000
_cell.length_c   1.000
_cell.angle_alpha   90.00
_cell.angle_beta   90.00
_cell.angle_gamma   90.00
#
_symmetry.space_group_name_H-M   'P 1'
#
loop_
_entity.id
_entity.type
_entity.pdbx_description
1 polymer ?
#
loop_
_entity_poly.entity_id
_entity_poly.type
_entity_poly.pdbx_seq_one_letter_code
_entity_poly.pdbx_strand_id
1 'polypeptide(L)'
;MSLTTDTVAITGAGAVRRLADFFELTKPRIVLMVLVTTFVGFYIGSEKIPDYVRLLQLLLGTALAAGGTLALNQFLERDTDAMMERTRRRPLPDGRVQPREAVWFGTAVTITGLVYLALGVNIASAWVTASITLSYLFLYTPLKRRSSLCMLVGAVPGALPPVIGWVGARGELQVDAWVLFAIMFLWQVPHTLAIARLYRDDFAKAGIQFLPVVDPDGSSTHRQIISHCAALLADSLLPTLLGI
;
A
#
# COMPACT_ATOMS: atom_id res chain seq x y z
N MET A 1 9.57 -48.30 17.31
CA MET A 1 8.93 -47.77 16.10
C MET A 1 8.21 -46.46 16.40
N SER A 2 8.97 -45.44 16.82
CA SER A 2 8.42 -44.13 17.29
C SER A 2 9.22 -42.88 16.82
N LEU A 3 10.23 -43.06 15.96
CA LEU A 3 11.10 -41.94 15.55
C LEU A 3 10.64 -41.19 14.27
N THR A 4 9.69 -41.75 13.54
CA THR A 4 9.25 -41.14 12.24
C THR A 4 8.13 -40.12 12.38
N THR A 5 7.32 -40.20 13.43
CA THR A 5 6.17 -39.29 13.65
C THR A 5 6.62 -37.92 14.17
N ASP A 6 7.62 -37.86 15.06
CA ASP A 6 8.11 -36.62 15.65
C ASP A 6 8.88 -35.77 14.64
N THR A 7 9.64 -36.40 13.72
CA THR A 7 10.39 -35.68 12.68
C THR A 7 9.48 -35.01 11.65
N VAL A 8 8.37 -35.64 11.28
CA VAL A 8 7.37 -35.11 10.35
C VAL A 8 6.60 -33.94 10.98
N ALA A 9 6.28 -34.04 12.28
CA ALA A 9 5.60 -32.97 13.01
C ALA A 9 6.48 -31.71 13.17
N ILE A 10 7.78 -31.89 13.44
CA ILE A 10 8.74 -30.77 13.58
C ILE A 10 8.98 -30.07 12.21
N THR A 11 9.07 -30.82 11.13
CA THR A 11 9.20 -30.25 9.77
C THR A 11 7.94 -29.52 9.32
N GLY A 12 6.75 -30.04 9.65
CA GLY A 12 5.47 -29.39 9.34
C GLY A 12 5.30 -28.06 10.08
N ALA A 13 5.61 -28.02 11.38
CA ALA A 13 5.53 -26.77 12.15
C ALA A 13 6.51 -25.70 11.67
N GLY A 14 7.71 -26.08 11.24
CA GLY A 14 8.69 -25.19 10.63
C GLY A 14 8.22 -24.58 9.30
N ALA A 15 7.62 -25.40 8.45
CA ALA A 15 7.09 -24.95 7.15
C ALA A 15 5.90 -23.98 7.31
N VAL A 16 4.97 -24.29 8.22
CA VAL A 16 3.82 -23.40 8.51
C VAL A 16 4.29 -22.04 9.05
N ARG A 17 5.25 -22.03 9.96
CA ARG A 17 5.83 -20.80 10.49
C ARG A 17 6.48 -19.97 9.38
N ARG A 18 7.22 -20.60 8.50
CA ARG A 18 7.88 -19.94 7.38
C ARG A 18 6.88 -19.31 6.39
N LEU A 19 5.79 -20.02 6.07
CA LEU A 19 4.69 -19.48 5.27
C LEU A 19 4.05 -18.25 5.94
N ALA A 20 3.84 -18.30 7.25
CA ALA A 20 3.33 -17.17 8.02
C ALA A 20 4.26 -15.94 7.97
N ASP A 21 5.59 -16.15 8.01
CA ASP A 21 6.58 -15.08 7.89
C ASP A 21 6.52 -14.41 6.50
N PHE A 22 6.40 -15.18 5.41
CA PHE A 22 6.21 -14.62 4.07
C PHE A 22 4.86 -13.91 3.92
N PHE A 23 3.80 -14.43 4.51
CA PHE A 23 2.51 -13.76 4.54
C PHE A 23 2.58 -12.44 5.32
N GLU A 24 3.30 -12.39 6.44
CA GLU A 24 3.54 -11.17 7.22
C GLU A 24 4.29 -10.10 6.39
N LEU A 25 5.22 -10.50 5.50
CA LEU A 25 5.91 -9.58 4.59
C LEU A 25 4.94 -8.82 3.67
N THR A 26 3.84 -9.44 3.25
CA THR A 26 2.85 -8.81 2.37
C THR A 26 2.02 -7.73 3.07
N LYS A 27 2.13 -7.56 4.40
CA LYS A 27 1.34 -6.62 5.21
C LYS A 27 -0.18 -6.75 4.94
N PRO A 28 -0.81 -7.89 5.24
CA PRO A 28 -2.17 -8.23 4.77
C PRO A 28 -3.23 -7.21 5.17
N ARG A 29 -3.08 -6.51 6.30
CA ARG A 29 -4.00 -5.44 6.72
C ARG A 29 -3.98 -4.25 5.75
N ILE A 30 -2.80 -3.89 5.24
CA ILE A 30 -2.67 -2.79 4.26
C ILE A 30 -3.22 -3.24 2.92
N VAL A 31 -2.88 -4.46 2.48
CA VAL A 31 -3.44 -5.04 1.25
C VAL A 31 -4.97 -5.05 1.31
N LEU A 32 -5.57 -5.46 2.44
CA LEU A 32 -7.03 -5.45 2.60
C LEU A 32 -7.62 -4.04 2.38
N MET A 33 -6.99 -2.99 2.93
CA MET A 33 -7.47 -1.61 2.71
C MET A 33 -7.34 -1.19 1.24
N VAL A 34 -6.26 -1.56 0.57
CA VAL A 34 -6.09 -1.35 -0.88
C VAL A 34 -7.21 -2.05 -1.65
N LEU A 35 -7.53 -3.29 -1.31
CA LEU A 35 -8.61 -4.05 -1.97
C LEU A 35 -9.99 -3.44 -1.75
N VAL A 36 -10.27 -2.96 -0.53
CA VAL A 36 -11.56 -2.28 -0.23
C VAL A 36 -11.71 -1.03 -1.08
N THR A 37 -10.69 -0.19 -1.18
CA THR A 37 -10.76 1.03 -1.99
C THR A 37 -10.78 0.74 -3.50
N THR A 38 -10.07 -0.30 -3.95
CA THR A 38 -10.17 -0.81 -5.33
C THR A 38 -11.58 -1.33 -5.64
N PHE A 39 -12.17 -2.09 -4.72
CA PHE A 39 -13.56 -2.57 -4.84
C PHE A 39 -14.54 -1.41 -5.01
N VAL A 40 -14.44 -0.39 -4.14
CA VAL A 40 -15.30 0.80 -4.20
C VAL A 40 -15.14 1.50 -5.55
N GLY A 41 -13.90 1.70 -6.02
CA GLY A 41 -13.65 2.32 -7.32
C GLY A 41 -14.23 1.50 -8.49
N PHE A 42 -14.15 0.17 -8.43
CA PHE A 42 -14.75 -0.70 -9.44
C PHE A 42 -16.29 -0.61 -9.43
N TYR A 43 -16.88 -0.64 -8.23
CA TYR A 43 -18.32 -0.59 -8.09
C TYR A 43 -18.91 0.73 -8.60
N ILE A 44 -18.30 1.86 -8.23
CA ILE A 44 -18.70 3.20 -8.70
C ILE A 44 -18.45 3.34 -10.22
N GLY A 45 -17.34 2.79 -10.72
CA GLY A 45 -17.03 2.79 -12.15
C GLY A 45 -17.95 1.91 -13.00
N SER A 46 -18.74 1.02 -12.41
CA SER A 46 -19.64 0.13 -13.14
C SER A 46 -20.94 0.84 -13.50
N GLU A 47 -21.29 0.95 -14.79
CA GLU A 47 -22.53 1.61 -15.27
C GLU A 47 -23.80 0.78 -15.02
N LYS A 48 -23.65 -0.52 -14.89
CA LYS A 48 -24.72 -1.51 -14.74
C LYS A 48 -24.36 -2.48 -13.63
N ILE A 49 -24.96 -3.67 -13.68
CA ILE A 49 -24.58 -4.75 -12.76
C ILE A 49 -23.08 -5.03 -12.92
N PRO A 50 -22.29 -4.94 -11.84
CA PRO A 50 -20.87 -5.18 -11.89
C PRO A 50 -20.53 -6.58 -12.42
N ASP A 51 -19.51 -6.68 -13.26
CA ASP A 51 -18.94 -7.97 -13.65
C ASP A 51 -18.13 -8.52 -12.48
N TYR A 52 -18.75 -9.38 -11.68
CA TYR A 52 -18.13 -9.94 -10.48
C TYR A 52 -16.93 -10.86 -10.77
N VAL A 53 -16.89 -11.49 -11.95
CA VAL A 53 -15.72 -12.30 -12.36
C VAL A 53 -14.53 -11.39 -12.59
N ARG A 54 -14.73 -10.31 -13.35
CA ARG A 54 -13.72 -9.30 -13.61
C ARG A 54 -13.27 -8.59 -12.33
N LEU A 55 -14.22 -8.29 -11.44
CA LEU A 55 -13.91 -7.73 -10.12
C LEU A 55 -13.00 -8.67 -9.31
N LEU A 56 -13.34 -9.96 -9.24
CA LEU A 56 -12.52 -10.94 -8.51
C LEU A 56 -11.11 -11.04 -9.11
N GLN A 57 -10.99 -11.06 -10.43
CA GLN A 57 -9.69 -11.06 -11.12
C GLN A 57 -8.90 -9.79 -10.80
N LEU A 58 -9.54 -8.61 -10.81
CA LEU A 58 -8.92 -7.34 -10.46
C LEU A 58 -8.40 -7.37 -9.02
N LEU A 59 -9.23 -7.78 -8.07
CA LEU A 59 -8.85 -7.83 -6.65
C LEU A 59 -7.70 -8.82 -6.42
N LEU A 60 -7.71 -9.98 -7.05
CA LEU A 60 -6.64 -10.97 -6.93
C LEU A 60 -5.31 -10.43 -7.49
N GLY A 61 -5.33 -9.89 -8.70
CA GLY A 61 -4.13 -9.31 -9.31
C GLY A 61 -3.58 -8.13 -8.51
N THR A 62 -4.47 -7.26 -8.02
CA THR A 62 -4.10 -6.13 -7.14
C THR A 62 -3.54 -6.61 -5.81
N ALA A 63 -4.10 -7.67 -5.20
CA ALA A 63 -3.59 -8.26 -3.95
C ALA A 63 -2.17 -8.79 -4.12
N LEU A 64 -1.90 -9.51 -5.21
CA LEU A 64 -0.56 -10.01 -5.53
C LEU A 64 0.42 -8.85 -5.74
N ALA A 65 0.11 -7.91 -6.61
CA ALA A 65 1.01 -6.79 -6.90
C ALA A 65 1.29 -5.93 -5.66
N ALA A 66 0.25 -5.59 -4.87
CA ALA A 66 0.39 -4.82 -3.64
C ALA A 66 1.17 -5.60 -2.56
N GLY A 67 0.87 -6.88 -2.36
CA GLY A 67 1.57 -7.74 -1.39
C GLY A 67 3.05 -7.86 -1.71
N GLY A 68 3.40 -8.10 -2.98
CA GLY A 68 4.79 -8.15 -3.43
C GLY A 68 5.50 -6.80 -3.28
N THR A 69 4.85 -5.70 -3.66
CA THR A 69 5.37 -4.33 -3.48
C THR A 69 5.66 -4.03 -2.00
N LEU A 70 4.78 -4.42 -1.08
CA LEU A 70 4.96 -4.22 0.35
C LEU A 70 6.07 -5.11 0.93
N ALA A 71 6.28 -6.32 0.40
CA ALA A 71 7.42 -7.15 0.76
C ALA A 71 8.76 -6.52 0.31
N LEU A 72 8.81 -5.98 -0.92
CA LEU A 72 9.98 -5.22 -1.41
C LEU A 72 10.22 -3.95 -0.59
N ASN A 73 9.16 -3.24 -0.19
CA ASN A 73 9.31 -2.09 0.71
C ASN A 73 9.90 -2.49 2.07
N GLN A 74 9.49 -3.62 2.66
CA GLN A 74 10.11 -4.11 3.89
C GLN A 74 11.60 -4.42 3.70
N PHE A 75 12.00 -4.96 2.54
CA PHE A 75 13.41 -5.16 2.23
C PHE A 75 14.19 -3.83 2.18
N LEU A 76 13.65 -2.81 1.50
CA LEU A 76 14.29 -1.50 1.39
C LEU A 76 14.39 -0.77 2.74
N GLU A 77 13.42 -0.98 3.63
CA GLU A 77 13.32 -0.31 4.92
C GLU A 77 13.85 -1.15 6.11
N ARG A 78 14.42 -2.36 5.89
CA ARG A 78 14.80 -3.30 6.95
C ARG A 78 15.69 -2.69 8.02
N ASP A 79 16.68 -1.88 7.61
CA ASP A 79 17.63 -1.25 8.53
C ASP A 79 16.96 -0.13 9.34
N THR A 80 16.04 0.60 8.74
CA THR A 80 15.23 1.64 9.38
C THR A 80 14.19 1.01 10.32
N ASP A 81 13.54 -0.06 9.87
CA ASP A 81 12.56 -0.82 10.65
C ASP A 81 13.17 -1.43 11.92
N ALA A 82 14.45 -1.82 11.90
CA ALA A 82 15.17 -2.34 13.06
C ALA A 82 15.36 -1.29 14.17
N MET A 83 15.37 0.00 13.82
CA MET A 83 15.53 1.10 14.78
C MET A 83 14.25 1.51 15.51
N MET A 84 13.08 1.08 15.00
CA MET A 84 11.78 1.45 15.56
C MET A 84 11.19 0.32 16.42
N GLU A 85 10.69 0.66 17.59
CA GLU A 85 10.07 -0.33 18.51
C GLU A 85 8.90 -1.09 17.85
N ARG A 86 8.09 -0.38 17.08
CA ARG A 86 6.92 -0.93 16.39
C ARG A 86 7.25 -1.93 15.30
N THR A 87 8.42 -1.83 14.66
CA THR A 87 8.75 -2.57 13.42
C THR A 87 9.95 -3.50 13.55
N ARG A 88 10.73 -3.41 14.62
CA ARG A 88 11.92 -4.25 14.85
C ARG A 88 11.64 -5.75 14.89
N ARG A 89 10.40 -6.17 15.18
CA ARG A 89 9.97 -7.57 15.20
C ARG A 89 9.42 -8.08 13.87
N ARG A 90 9.50 -7.28 12.80
CA ARG A 90 9.12 -7.74 11.45
C ARG A 90 10.05 -8.85 10.97
N PRO A 91 9.61 -9.70 10.01
CA PRO A 91 10.40 -10.86 9.58
C PRO A 91 11.83 -10.55 9.13
N LEU A 92 12.07 -9.42 8.48
CA LEU A 92 13.40 -9.03 7.99
C LEU A 92 14.31 -8.47 9.10
N PRO A 93 13.90 -7.45 9.89
CA PRO A 93 14.70 -6.99 11.02
C PRO A 93 14.99 -8.06 12.07
N ASP A 94 14.04 -8.96 12.31
CA ASP A 94 14.13 -10.07 13.25
C ASP A 94 14.95 -11.28 12.73
N GLY A 95 15.37 -11.24 11.48
CA GLY A 95 16.17 -12.28 10.85
C GLY A 95 15.43 -13.58 10.50
N ARG A 96 14.09 -13.61 10.62
CA ARG A 96 13.24 -14.77 10.30
C ARG A 96 13.18 -15.07 8.79
N VAL A 97 13.34 -14.04 7.96
CA VAL A 97 13.44 -14.13 6.49
C VAL A 97 14.71 -13.46 6.03
N GLN A 98 15.45 -14.12 5.13
CA GLN A 98 16.66 -13.55 4.57
C GLN A 98 16.34 -12.45 3.54
N PRO A 99 17.17 -11.37 3.45
CA PRO A 99 16.95 -10.28 2.50
C PRO A 99 16.78 -10.74 1.04
N ARG A 100 17.60 -11.71 0.62
CA ARG A 100 17.51 -12.29 -0.75
C ARG A 100 16.19 -12.98 -1.01
N GLU A 101 15.67 -13.72 -0.03
CA GLU A 101 14.37 -14.41 -0.14
C GLU A 101 13.23 -13.39 -0.28
N ALA A 102 13.25 -12.31 0.52
CA ALA A 102 12.25 -11.25 0.44
C ALA A 102 12.25 -10.54 -0.92
N VAL A 103 13.43 -10.29 -1.51
CA VAL A 103 13.55 -9.69 -2.85
C VAL A 103 12.97 -10.61 -3.91
N TRP A 104 13.37 -11.89 -3.94
CA TRP A 104 12.87 -12.85 -4.92
C TRP A 104 11.36 -13.05 -4.79
N PHE A 105 10.87 -13.25 -3.57
CA PHE A 105 9.44 -13.39 -3.29
C PHE A 105 8.67 -12.14 -3.71
N GLY A 106 9.07 -10.96 -3.22
CA GLY A 106 8.38 -9.72 -3.52
C GLY A 106 8.36 -9.40 -5.02
N THR A 107 9.49 -9.61 -5.72
CA THR A 107 9.58 -9.39 -7.17
C THR A 107 8.69 -10.37 -7.94
N ALA A 108 8.77 -11.66 -7.63
CA ALA A 108 7.98 -12.69 -8.31
C ALA A 108 6.47 -12.43 -8.13
N VAL A 109 6.03 -12.14 -6.89
CA VAL A 109 4.62 -11.90 -6.59
C VAL A 109 4.12 -10.61 -7.24
N THR A 110 4.94 -9.53 -7.24
CA THR A 110 4.59 -8.27 -7.92
C THR A 110 4.43 -8.48 -9.43
N ILE A 111 5.41 -9.11 -10.09
CA ILE A 111 5.35 -9.36 -11.54
C ILE A 111 4.16 -10.24 -11.89
N THR A 112 3.94 -11.31 -11.12
CA THR A 112 2.78 -12.19 -11.31
C THR A 112 1.47 -11.40 -11.23
N GLY A 113 1.32 -10.52 -10.23
CA GLY A 113 0.14 -9.66 -10.09
C GLY A 113 -0.06 -8.71 -11.28
N LEU A 114 1.01 -8.05 -11.75
CA LEU A 114 0.95 -7.14 -12.89
C LEU A 114 0.61 -7.86 -14.19
N VAL A 115 1.24 -9.02 -14.45
CA VAL A 115 0.93 -9.85 -15.62
C VAL A 115 -0.50 -10.37 -15.56
N TYR A 116 -0.95 -10.82 -14.38
CA TYR A 116 -2.32 -11.29 -14.19
C TYR A 116 -3.34 -10.17 -14.44
N LEU A 117 -3.08 -8.93 -13.99
CA LEU A 117 -3.93 -7.76 -14.28
C LEU A 117 -3.97 -7.47 -15.79
N ALA A 118 -2.81 -7.48 -16.45
CA ALA A 118 -2.73 -7.16 -17.88
C ALA A 118 -3.49 -8.16 -18.75
N LEU A 119 -3.41 -9.45 -18.42
CA LEU A 119 -4.02 -10.54 -19.19
C LEU A 119 -5.46 -10.85 -18.77
N GLY A 120 -5.76 -10.79 -17.48
CA GLY A 120 -7.06 -11.19 -16.92
C GLY A 120 -8.08 -10.06 -16.80
N VAL A 121 -7.63 -8.79 -16.75
CA VAL A 121 -8.51 -7.62 -16.60
C VAL A 121 -8.34 -6.67 -17.79
N ASN A 122 -7.31 -5.84 -17.76
CA ASN A 122 -6.90 -4.96 -18.85
C ASN A 122 -5.50 -4.37 -18.59
N ILE A 123 -4.87 -3.91 -19.67
CA ILE A 123 -3.52 -3.34 -19.61
C ILE A 123 -3.47 -2.03 -18.81
N ALA A 124 -4.55 -1.24 -18.80
CA ALA A 124 -4.60 0.03 -18.10
C ALA A 124 -4.56 -0.18 -16.58
N SER A 125 -5.28 -1.18 -16.03
CA SER A 125 -5.18 -1.55 -14.61
C SER A 125 -3.77 -2.00 -14.22
N ALA A 126 -3.09 -2.74 -15.09
CA ALA A 126 -1.70 -3.14 -14.87
C ALA A 126 -0.77 -1.92 -14.84
N TRP A 127 -0.94 -0.96 -15.75
CA TRP A 127 -0.14 0.27 -15.79
C TRP A 127 -0.35 1.15 -14.55
N VAL A 128 -1.60 1.36 -14.11
CA VAL A 128 -1.87 2.11 -12.88
C VAL A 128 -1.22 1.42 -11.67
N THR A 129 -1.36 0.08 -11.56
CA THR A 129 -0.74 -0.69 -10.48
C THR A 129 0.79 -0.64 -10.54
N ALA A 130 1.38 -0.72 -11.73
CA ALA A 130 2.83 -0.60 -11.91
C ALA A 130 3.33 0.80 -11.49
N SER A 131 2.59 1.86 -11.83
CA SER A 131 2.94 3.22 -11.42
C SER A 131 2.92 3.40 -9.90
N ILE A 132 1.97 2.76 -9.20
CA ILE A 132 1.95 2.69 -7.73
C ILE A 132 3.23 2.01 -7.22
N THR A 133 3.54 0.82 -7.72
CA THR A 133 4.73 0.06 -7.31
C THR A 133 6.00 0.89 -7.48
N LEU A 134 6.20 1.48 -8.66
CA LEU A 134 7.40 2.26 -8.98
C LEU A 134 7.49 3.53 -8.12
N SER A 135 6.42 4.31 -8.01
CA SER A 135 6.43 5.54 -7.22
C SER A 135 6.59 5.25 -5.73
N TYR A 136 5.99 4.18 -5.22
CA TYR A 136 6.10 3.79 -3.82
C TYR A 136 7.51 3.32 -3.45
N LEU A 137 8.13 2.46 -4.26
CA LEU A 137 9.45 1.90 -3.96
C LEU A 137 10.59 2.88 -4.26
N PHE A 138 10.54 3.61 -5.37
CA PHE A 138 11.68 4.39 -5.86
C PHE A 138 11.57 5.90 -5.61
N LEU A 139 10.38 6.43 -5.36
CA LEU A 139 10.21 7.85 -5.01
C LEU A 139 9.91 8.01 -3.51
N TYR A 140 8.81 7.44 -3.02
CA TYR A 140 8.38 7.62 -1.64
C TYR A 140 9.36 7.02 -0.63
N THR A 141 9.75 5.75 -0.79
CA THR A 141 10.59 5.05 0.19
C THR A 141 11.94 5.74 0.44
N PRO A 142 12.74 6.11 -0.59
CA PRO A 142 13.99 6.82 -0.35
C PRO A 142 13.78 8.27 0.14
N LEU A 143 12.67 8.92 -0.24
CA LEU A 143 12.41 10.30 0.14
C LEU A 143 12.08 10.44 1.65
N LYS A 144 11.59 9.39 2.31
CA LYS A 144 11.29 9.38 3.76
C LYS A 144 12.45 9.88 4.63
N ARG A 145 13.68 9.60 4.23
CA ARG A 145 14.90 9.99 4.98
C ARG A 145 15.51 11.31 4.50
N ARG A 146 14.94 11.94 3.48
CA ARG A 146 15.54 13.13 2.84
C ARG A 146 14.67 14.38 2.96
N SER A 147 13.35 14.24 3.02
CA SER A 147 12.45 15.39 2.98
C SER A 147 11.07 15.05 3.53
N SER A 148 10.45 16.02 4.21
CA SER A 148 9.06 15.93 4.66
C SER A 148 8.04 15.91 3.51
N LEU A 149 8.43 16.32 2.29
CA LEU A 149 7.62 16.18 1.08
C LEU A 149 7.30 14.72 0.76
N CYS A 150 8.02 13.76 1.35
CA CYS A 150 7.71 12.34 1.20
C CYS A 150 6.25 12.03 1.55
N MET A 151 5.64 12.76 2.47
CA MET A 151 4.24 12.53 2.85
C MET A 151 3.27 12.84 1.71
N LEU A 152 3.50 13.95 0.98
CA LEU A 152 2.71 14.30 -0.22
C LEU A 152 3.01 13.35 -1.39
N VAL A 153 4.29 13.05 -1.61
CA VAL A 153 4.69 12.09 -2.65
C VAL A 153 4.12 10.70 -2.39
N GLY A 154 4.11 10.25 -1.12
CA GLY A 154 3.52 8.98 -0.72
C GLY A 154 1.99 8.95 -0.79
N ALA A 155 1.35 10.12 -0.72
CA ALA A 155 -0.07 10.26 -0.89
C ALA A 155 -0.53 9.93 -2.33
N VAL A 156 0.33 10.10 -3.34
CA VAL A 156 0.00 9.76 -4.73
C VAL A 156 -0.24 8.26 -4.92
N PRO A 157 0.71 7.36 -4.65
CA PRO A 157 0.47 5.91 -4.77
C PRO A 157 -0.63 5.40 -3.84
N GLY A 158 -0.81 6.01 -2.66
CA GLY A 158 -1.86 5.64 -1.73
C GLY A 158 -3.27 6.06 -2.15
N ALA A 159 -3.41 7.03 -3.07
CA ALA A 159 -4.70 7.50 -3.59
C ALA A 159 -5.11 6.82 -4.90
N LEU A 160 -4.25 6.03 -5.52
CA LEU A 160 -4.52 5.35 -6.80
C LEU A 160 -5.35 4.05 -6.72
N PRO A 161 -5.49 3.33 -5.59
CA PRO A 161 -6.27 2.09 -5.56
C PRO A 161 -7.73 2.23 -6.07
N PRO A 162 -8.53 3.26 -5.74
CA PRO A 162 -9.85 3.40 -6.35
C PRO A 162 -9.77 3.67 -7.88
N VAL A 163 -8.69 4.28 -8.37
CA VAL A 163 -8.45 4.46 -9.81
C VAL A 163 -8.20 3.12 -10.48
N ILE A 164 -7.46 2.18 -9.84
CA ILE A 164 -7.33 0.80 -10.35
C ILE A 164 -8.72 0.18 -10.50
N GLY A 165 -9.59 0.36 -9.50
CA GLY A 165 -10.97 -0.12 -9.52
C GLY A 165 -11.75 0.43 -10.70
N TRP A 166 -11.77 1.75 -10.85
CA TRP A 166 -12.44 2.44 -11.96
C TRP A 166 -11.97 1.93 -13.32
N VAL A 167 -10.68 1.94 -13.56
CA VAL A 167 -10.09 1.49 -14.83
C VAL A 167 -10.34 0.00 -15.05
N GLY A 168 -10.39 -0.80 -13.98
CA GLY A 168 -10.78 -2.21 -14.03
C GLY A 168 -12.19 -2.40 -14.56
N ALA A 169 -13.15 -1.54 -14.20
CA ALA A 169 -14.52 -1.58 -14.65
C ALA A 169 -14.69 -1.03 -16.07
N ARG A 170 -14.13 0.17 -16.33
CA ARG A 170 -14.31 0.93 -17.60
C ARG A 170 -13.36 0.52 -18.72
N GLY A 171 -12.18 0.01 -18.39
CA GLY A 171 -11.12 -0.25 -19.36
C GLY A 171 -10.26 0.96 -19.72
N GLU A 172 -10.63 2.16 -19.29
CA GLU A 172 -9.96 3.42 -19.57
C GLU A 172 -9.95 4.38 -18.38
N LEU A 173 -9.03 5.33 -18.38
CA LEU A 173 -8.91 6.37 -17.37
C LEU A 173 -9.77 7.58 -17.75
N GLN A 174 -10.83 7.81 -17.02
CA GLN A 174 -11.75 8.92 -17.20
C GLN A 174 -11.58 9.99 -16.12
N VAL A 175 -12.15 11.19 -16.33
CA VAL A 175 -12.06 12.33 -15.41
C VAL A 175 -12.63 11.97 -14.03
N ASP A 176 -13.71 11.19 -13.99
CA ASP A 176 -14.40 10.79 -12.75
C ASP A 176 -13.49 9.96 -11.82
N ALA A 177 -12.58 9.17 -12.37
CA ALA A 177 -11.58 8.44 -11.59
C ALA A 177 -10.67 9.38 -10.79
N TRP A 178 -10.42 10.60 -11.30
CA TRP A 178 -9.59 11.59 -10.61
C TRP A 178 -10.29 12.25 -9.44
N VAL A 179 -11.63 12.27 -9.42
CA VAL A 179 -12.40 12.70 -8.24
C VAL A 179 -12.18 11.70 -7.09
N LEU A 180 -12.24 10.39 -7.37
CA LEU A 180 -11.95 9.37 -6.38
C LEU A 180 -10.51 9.43 -5.88
N PHE A 181 -9.57 9.71 -6.79
CA PHE A 181 -8.18 9.96 -6.44
C PHE A 181 -8.04 11.17 -5.51
N ALA A 182 -8.66 12.29 -5.83
CA ALA A 182 -8.57 13.52 -5.06
C ALA A 182 -9.13 13.36 -3.65
N ILE A 183 -10.29 12.70 -3.50
CA ILE A 183 -10.86 12.36 -2.19
C ILE A 183 -9.86 11.55 -1.35
N MET A 184 -9.28 10.50 -1.94
CA MET A 184 -8.31 9.65 -1.24
C MET A 184 -7.00 10.38 -0.92
N PHE A 185 -6.52 11.20 -1.85
CA PHE A 185 -5.32 12.01 -1.65
C PHE A 185 -5.49 13.01 -0.51
N LEU A 186 -6.58 13.77 -0.53
CA LEU A 186 -6.88 14.77 0.50
C LEU A 186 -7.15 14.13 1.87
N TRP A 187 -7.79 12.97 1.90
CA TRP A 187 -8.08 12.25 3.15
C TRP A 187 -6.82 11.70 3.81
N GLN A 188 -5.93 11.10 3.03
CA GLN A 188 -4.80 10.38 3.64
C GLN A 188 -3.69 11.31 4.16
N VAL A 189 -3.57 12.55 3.67
CA VAL A 189 -2.56 13.50 4.18
C VAL A 189 -2.81 13.82 5.68
N PRO A 190 -4.00 14.26 6.12
CA PRO A 190 -4.28 14.42 7.54
C PRO A 190 -4.11 13.12 8.34
N HIS A 191 -4.56 12.00 7.78
CA HIS A 191 -4.45 10.69 8.42
C HIS A 191 -2.99 10.28 8.66
N THR A 192 -2.14 10.40 7.66
CA THR A 192 -0.71 10.05 7.79
C THR A 192 0.04 11.04 8.68
N LEU A 193 -0.32 12.33 8.69
CA LEU A 193 0.23 13.32 9.61
C LEU A 193 -0.13 13.00 11.06
N ALA A 194 -1.37 12.57 11.31
CA ALA A 194 -1.80 12.15 12.66
C ALA A 194 -1.02 10.92 13.15
N ILE A 195 -0.85 9.91 12.30
CA ILE A 195 -0.02 8.72 12.61
C ILE A 195 1.44 9.11 12.83
N ALA A 196 1.99 9.99 11.98
CA ALA A 196 3.37 10.44 12.13
C ALA A 196 3.60 11.22 13.42
N ARG A 197 2.59 11.96 13.89
CA ARG A 197 2.62 12.64 15.20
C ARG A 197 2.57 11.65 16.36
N LEU A 198 1.73 10.62 16.27
CA LEU A 198 1.61 9.57 17.29
C LEU A 198 2.92 8.80 17.50
N TYR A 199 3.65 8.51 16.42
CA TYR A 199 4.91 7.77 16.45
C TYR A 199 6.14 8.64 16.19
N ARG A 200 6.07 9.94 16.55
CA ARG A 200 7.10 10.94 16.26
C ARG A 200 8.49 10.50 16.72
N ASP A 201 8.60 10.03 17.96
CA ASP A 201 9.86 9.67 18.56
C ASP A 201 10.49 8.44 17.90
N ASP A 202 9.69 7.46 17.51
CA ASP A 202 10.14 6.28 16.76
C ASP A 202 10.67 6.68 15.38
N PHE A 203 9.96 7.55 14.67
CA PHE A 203 10.40 8.05 13.38
C PHE A 203 11.66 8.90 13.47
N ALA A 204 11.79 9.72 14.52
CA ALA A 204 12.99 10.51 14.78
C ALA A 204 14.21 9.62 15.01
N LYS A 205 14.10 8.57 15.84
CA LYS A 205 15.17 7.57 16.06
C LYS A 205 15.64 6.90 14.79
N ALA A 206 14.73 6.65 13.86
CA ALA A 206 15.00 6.02 12.58
C ALA A 206 15.49 7.01 11.49
N GLY A 207 15.64 8.30 11.80
CA GLY A 207 16.06 9.34 10.87
C GLY A 207 15.05 9.63 9.77
N ILE A 208 13.76 9.33 10.01
CA ILE A 208 12.67 9.60 9.08
C ILE A 208 12.22 11.05 9.23
N GLN A 209 12.17 11.78 8.11
CA GLN A 209 11.86 13.22 8.09
C GLN A 209 10.39 13.51 7.78
N PHE A 210 9.48 12.84 8.45
CA PHE A 210 8.07 13.20 8.36
C PHE A 210 7.82 14.61 8.92
N LEU A 211 6.86 15.33 8.36
CA LEU A 211 6.59 16.72 8.75
C LEU A 211 6.47 16.89 10.28
N PRO A 212 5.70 16.06 11.04
CA PRO A 212 5.63 16.19 12.50
C PRO A 212 6.95 15.96 13.23
N VAL A 213 7.94 15.31 12.61
CA VAL A 213 9.27 15.09 13.18
C VAL A 213 10.14 16.34 13.05
N VAL A 214 10.06 17.02 11.90
CA VAL A 214 10.90 18.19 11.56
C VAL A 214 10.22 19.53 11.83
N ASP A 215 9.00 19.52 12.36
CA ASP A 215 8.15 20.67 12.68
C ASP A 215 8.00 20.78 14.21
N PRO A 216 8.93 21.46 14.92
CA PRO A 216 8.99 21.40 16.40
C PRO A 216 7.76 21.99 17.09
N ASP A 217 7.22 23.09 16.57
CA ASP A 217 6.05 23.78 17.10
C ASP A 217 4.72 23.23 16.56
N GLY A 218 4.77 22.35 15.54
CA GLY A 218 3.60 21.70 14.94
C GLY A 218 2.74 22.64 14.08
N SER A 219 3.15 23.89 13.87
CA SER A 219 2.36 24.89 13.13
C SER A 219 2.13 24.48 11.67
N SER A 220 3.17 24.03 10.99
CA SER A 220 3.09 23.56 9.62
C SER A 220 2.25 22.27 9.50
N THR A 221 2.38 21.36 10.47
CA THR A 221 1.58 20.13 10.56
C THR A 221 0.09 20.45 10.71
N HIS A 222 -0.27 21.35 11.63
CA HIS A 222 -1.67 21.75 11.84
C HIS A 222 -2.26 22.44 10.60
N ARG A 223 -1.50 23.36 9.98
CA ARG A 223 -1.94 24.03 8.75
C ARG A 223 -2.21 23.04 7.62
N GLN A 224 -1.33 22.04 7.42
CA GLN A 224 -1.53 20.99 6.42
C GLN A 224 -2.78 20.16 6.72
N ILE A 225 -3.00 19.77 7.97
CA ILE A 225 -4.20 19.02 8.36
C ILE A 225 -5.46 19.83 8.04
N ILE A 226 -5.53 21.09 8.52
CA ILE A 226 -6.71 21.94 8.33
C ILE A 226 -6.99 22.18 6.84
N SER A 227 -5.96 22.56 6.06
CA SER A 227 -6.14 22.85 4.63
C SER A 227 -6.62 21.65 3.84
N HIS A 228 -6.06 20.44 4.10
CA HIS A 228 -6.50 19.22 3.41
C HIS A 228 -7.88 18.75 3.86
N CYS A 229 -8.25 18.92 5.14
CA CYS A 229 -9.61 18.64 5.60
C CYS A 229 -10.65 19.60 4.97
N ALA A 230 -10.32 20.89 4.86
CA ALA A 230 -11.19 21.87 4.21
C ALA A 230 -11.35 21.57 2.70
N ALA A 231 -10.24 21.24 2.02
CA ALA A 231 -10.28 20.84 0.62
C ALA A 231 -11.07 19.54 0.42
N LEU A 232 -10.89 18.54 1.30
CA LEU A 232 -11.64 17.29 1.27
C LEU A 232 -13.15 17.52 1.41
N LEU A 233 -13.56 18.45 2.29
CA LEU A 233 -14.97 18.78 2.45
C LEU A 233 -15.57 19.33 1.14
N ALA A 234 -14.84 20.23 0.45
CA ALA A 234 -15.28 20.76 -0.83
C ALA A 234 -15.30 19.70 -1.93
N ASP A 235 -14.23 18.87 -2.01
CA ASP A 235 -14.08 17.82 -3.01
C ASP A 235 -15.12 16.68 -2.84
N SER A 236 -15.53 16.39 -1.61
CA SER A 236 -16.55 15.38 -1.31
C SER A 236 -17.95 15.68 -1.88
N LEU A 237 -18.19 16.92 -2.30
CA LEU A 237 -19.43 17.31 -2.97
C LEU A 237 -19.40 17.05 -4.49
N LEU A 238 -18.21 16.90 -5.08
CA LEU A 238 -18.05 16.70 -6.53
C LEU A 238 -18.76 15.46 -7.06
N PRO A 239 -18.74 14.29 -6.40
CA PRO A 239 -19.47 13.12 -6.89
C PRO A 239 -20.95 13.41 -7.10
N THR A 240 -21.60 14.09 -6.14
CA THR A 240 -23.03 14.46 -6.25
C THR A 240 -23.27 15.45 -7.39
N LEU A 241 -22.37 16.41 -7.61
CA LEU A 241 -22.48 17.41 -8.67
C LEU A 241 -22.26 16.83 -10.07
N LEU A 242 -21.42 15.79 -10.16
CA LEU A 242 -21.09 15.11 -11.41
C LEU A 242 -22.02 13.92 -11.71
N GLY A 243 -22.88 13.54 -10.77
CA GLY A 243 -23.80 12.40 -10.94
C GLY A 243 -23.12 11.04 -10.86
N ILE A 244 -22.00 10.97 -10.10
CA ILE A 244 -21.21 9.75 -9.88
C ILE A 244 -21.74 9.02 -8.64
#